data_5eedc649269e6735b82c9c19cb5168dc
#
_entry.id   5eedc649269e6735b82c9c19cb5168dc
#
_cell.length_a   1.000
_cell.length_b   1.000
_cell.length_c   1.000
_cell.angle_alpha   90.00
_cell.angle_beta   90.00
_cell.angle_gamma   90.00
#
_symmetry.space_group_name_H-M   'P 1'
#
loop_
_entity.id
_entity.type
_entity.pdbx_description
1 polymer ?
#
loop_
_entity_poly.entity_id
_entity_poly.type
_entity_poly.pdbx_seq_one_letter_code
_entity_poly.pdbx_strand_id
1 'polypeptide(L)'
;MLKSIEGNFDDPKVNELLTKHFIELRAASPEGSAHVLDIAGLKDPSIKFWSLWNNENLFGCGALKFLDKGHGEFKSIRVHDNFRKKGNGAKVINHLIEEAKKLDITKLSIETGAGNFFKPARKLFKKCNFVPCGPFAHYKEDINSIYLTKLINND
;
A
#
# COMPACT_ATOMS: atom_id res chain seq x y z
N MET A 1 15.94 8.22 10.03
CA MET A 1 15.92 7.07 9.11
C MET A 1 14.78 6.12 9.46
N LEU A 2 14.03 5.71 8.47
CA LEU A 2 12.93 4.77 8.71
C LEU A 2 13.44 3.35 8.88
N LYS A 3 12.83 2.65 9.83
CA LYS A 3 13.04 1.21 10.01
C LYS A 3 11.73 0.48 9.78
N SER A 4 11.80 -0.68 9.16
CA SER A 4 10.62 -1.52 8.94
C SER A 4 10.65 -2.72 9.89
N ILE A 5 9.47 -3.07 10.38
CA ILE A 5 9.26 -4.29 11.15
C ILE A 5 8.22 -5.11 10.41
N GLU A 6 8.57 -6.33 10.05
CA GLU A 6 7.65 -7.24 9.36
C GLU A 6 6.64 -7.79 10.35
N GLY A 7 5.36 -7.81 9.95
CA GLY A 7 4.26 -8.23 10.82
C GLY A 7 3.94 -7.18 11.85
N ASN A 8 4.14 -7.49 13.14
CA ASN A 8 3.94 -6.56 14.25
C ASN A 8 2.47 -6.14 14.47
N PHE A 9 1.55 -7.03 14.13
CA PHE A 9 0.12 -6.75 14.24
C PHE A 9 -0.37 -6.60 15.69
N ASP A 10 0.39 -7.14 16.64
CA ASP A 10 0.03 -7.06 18.06
C ASP A 10 0.41 -5.73 18.71
N ASP A 11 1.20 -4.90 18.02
CA ASP A 11 1.52 -3.57 18.53
C ASP A 11 0.26 -2.70 18.48
N PRO A 12 -0.15 -2.08 19.61
CA PRO A 12 -1.37 -1.28 19.64
C PRO A 12 -1.39 -0.13 18.63
N LYS A 13 -0.24 0.48 18.37
CA LYS A 13 -0.16 1.59 17.40
C LYS A 13 -0.41 1.09 15.99
N VAL A 14 0.15 -0.07 15.64
CA VAL A 14 -0.05 -0.68 14.33
C VAL A 14 -1.50 -1.11 14.15
N ASN A 15 -2.06 -1.76 15.17
CA ASN A 15 -3.45 -2.20 15.14
C ASN A 15 -4.41 -1.02 14.95
N GLU A 16 -4.20 0.07 15.68
CA GLU A 16 -5.02 1.27 15.58
C GLU A 16 -4.94 1.89 14.18
N LEU A 17 -3.74 2.01 13.63
CA LEU A 17 -3.54 2.58 12.29
C LEU A 17 -4.26 1.75 11.22
N LEU A 18 -4.12 0.44 11.28
CA LEU A 18 -4.75 -0.47 10.31
C LEU A 18 -6.27 -0.49 10.44
N THR A 19 -6.79 -0.47 11.65
CA THR A 19 -8.23 -0.44 11.88
C THR A 19 -8.84 0.84 11.32
N LYS A 20 -8.21 1.97 11.59
CA LYS A 20 -8.63 3.27 11.05
C LYS A 20 -8.59 3.28 9.53
N HIS A 21 -7.51 2.77 8.95
CA HIS A 21 -7.33 2.68 7.50
C HIS A 21 -8.47 1.87 6.87
N PHE A 22 -8.76 0.70 7.42
CA PHE A 22 -9.81 -0.19 6.90
C PHE A 22 -11.17 0.50 6.93
N ILE A 23 -11.52 1.13 8.05
CA ILE A 23 -12.80 1.80 8.22
C ILE A 23 -12.95 2.97 7.24
N GLU A 24 -11.91 3.80 7.12
CA GLU A 24 -11.95 4.98 6.24
C GLU A 24 -12.06 4.59 4.78
N LEU A 25 -11.31 3.59 4.34
CA LEU A 25 -11.34 3.20 2.94
C LEU A 25 -12.66 2.53 2.56
N ARG A 26 -13.22 1.71 3.44
CA ARG A 26 -14.53 1.12 3.18
C ARG A 26 -15.61 2.18 3.10
N ALA A 27 -15.58 3.17 3.98
CA ALA A 27 -16.55 4.26 3.96
C ALA A 27 -16.44 5.13 2.72
N ALA A 28 -15.23 5.26 2.17
CA ALA A 28 -14.97 6.10 0.99
C ALA A 28 -15.20 5.37 -0.34
N SER A 29 -15.37 4.06 -0.32
CA SER A 29 -15.52 3.26 -1.53
C SER A 29 -16.99 2.86 -1.75
N PRO A 30 -17.48 2.87 -3.00
CA PRO A 30 -18.82 2.36 -3.29
C PRO A 30 -18.91 0.88 -2.90
N GLU A 31 -20.12 0.46 -2.53
CA GLU A 31 -20.38 -0.94 -2.19
C GLU A 31 -19.96 -1.85 -3.37
N GLY A 32 -19.24 -2.93 -3.04
CA GLY A 32 -18.71 -3.86 -4.03
C GLY A 32 -17.38 -3.46 -4.65
N SER A 33 -16.91 -2.23 -4.41
CA SER A 33 -15.64 -1.73 -4.95
C SER A 33 -14.57 -1.49 -3.90
N ALA A 34 -14.81 -1.89 -2.65
CA ALA A 34 -13.82 -1.76 -1.58
C ALA A 34 -12.93 -3.00 -1.55
N HIS A 35 -11.65 -2.82 -1.87
CA HIS A 35 -10.66 -3.91 -1.93
C HIS A 35 -9.65 -3.85 -0.80
N VAL A 36 -9.87 -3.02 0.21
CA VAL A 36 -8.98 -2.93 1.37
C VAL A 36 -9.12 -4.18 2.24
N LEU A 37 -7.98 -4.68 2.72
CA LEU A 37 -7.94 -5.85 3.60
C LEU A 37 -8.00 -5.43 5.06
N ASP A 38 -8.71 -6.21 5.88
CA ASP A 38 -8.62 -6.09 7.33
C ASP A 38 -7.33 -6.75 7.84
N ILE A 39 -7.11 -6.70 9.15
CA ILE A 39 -5.89 -7.28 9.75
C ILE A 39 -5.80 -8.78 9.48
N ALA A 40 -6.92 -9.49 9.57
CA ALA A 40 -6.93 -10.93 9.30
C ALA A 40 -6.51 -11.22 7.85
N GLY A 41 -7.01 -10.42 6.89
CA GLY A 41 -6.63 -10.56 5.49
C GLY A 41 -5.15 -10.30 5.25
N LEU A 42 -4.55 -9.34 5.97
CA LEU A 42 -3.13 -9.03 5.86
C LEU A 42 -2.22 -10.14 6.39
N LYS A 43 -2.75 -11.08 7.17
CA LYS A 43 -1.98 -12.23 7.68
C LYS A 43 -1.93 -13.40 6.72
N ASP A 44 -2.55 -13.28 5.54
CA ASP A 44 -2.50 -14.32 4.51
C ASP A 44 -1.04 -14.63 4.14
N PRO A 45 -0.65 -15.92 3.96
CA PRO A 45 0.72 -16.27 3.61
C PRO A 45 1.25 -15.64 2.32
N SER A 46 0.38 -15.23 1.39
CA SER A 46 0.79 -14.54 0.16
C SER A 46 1.12 -13.08 0.36
N ILE A 47 0.99 -12.57 1.58
CA ILE A 47 1.15 -11.15 1.88
C ILE A 47 2.24 -10.95 2.93
N LYS A 48 3.15 -10.01 2.66
CA LYS A 48 4.06 -9.46 3.66
C LYS A 48 3.59 -8.06 4.03
N PHE A 49 3.61 -7.79 5.31
CA PHE A 49 3.22 -6.48 5.85
C PHE A 49 4.37 -5.91 6.66
N TRP A 50 4.61 -4.60 6.52
CA TRP A 50 5.62 -3.89 7.30
C TRP A 50 5.00 -2.67 7.96
N SER A 51 5.33 -2.47 9.24
CA SER A 51 5.17 -1.18 9.90
C SER A 51 6.49 -0.41 9.78
N LEU A 52 6.40 0.90 9.56
CA LEU A 52 7.56 1.76 9.36
C LEU A 52 7.67 2.72 10.54
N TRP A 53 8.86 2.85 11.09
CA TRP A 53 9.09 3.57 12.33
C TRP A 53 10.19 4.61 12.17
N ASN A 54 9.96 5.79 12.75
CA ASN A 54 10.96 6.81 12.95
C ASN A 54 11.22 6.86 14.45
N ASN A 55 12.26 6.16 14.90
CA ASN A 55 12.53 5.91 16.32
C ASN A 55 11.33 5.18 16.96
N GLU A 56 10.70 5.78 17.96
CA GLU A 56 9.54 5.19 18.65
C GLU A 56 8.20 5.57 18.01
N ASN A 57 8.23 6.37 16.95
CA ASN A 57 7.00 6.87 16.32
C ASN A 57 6.63 6.02 15.11
N LEU A 58 5.41 5.50 15.11
CA LEU A 58 4.87 4.83 13.94
C LEU A 58 4.69 5.86 12.83
N PHE A 59 5.43 5.68 11.73
CA PHE A 59 5.44 6.60 10.61
C PHE A 59 4.44 6.23 9.53
N GLY A 60 4.27 4.94 9.28
CA GLY A 60 3.37 4.45 8.26
C GLY A 60 3.43 2.94 8.14
N CYS A 61 2.79 2.43 7.11
CA CYS A 61 2.76 0.99 6.86
C CYS A 61 2.53 0.69 5.38
N GLY A 62 2.69 -0.57 5.03
CA GLY A 62 2.31 -1.07 3.72
C GLY A 62 2.47 -2.57 3.64
N ALA A 63 1.81 -3.15 2.67
CA ALA A 63 1.83 -4.59 2.44
C ALA A 63 2.13 -4.89 0.97
N LEU A 64 2.70 -6.06 0.73
CA LEU A 64 3.00 -6.59 -0.60
C LEU A 64 2.35 -7.94 -0.73
N LYS A 65 1.45 -8.07 -1.69
CA LYS A 65 0.85 -9.36 -2.06
C LYS A 65 1.62 -9.92 -3.24
N PHE A 66 2.07 -11.17 -3.12
CA PHE A 66 2.73 -11.87 -4.22
C PHE A 66 1.68 -12.35 -5.20
N LEU A 67 1.76 -11.91 -6.46
CA LEU A 67 0.78 -12.27 -7.50
C LEU A 67 1.28 -13.45 -8.32
N ASP A 68 2.40 -13.27 -8.99
CA ASP A 68 3.09 -14.32 -9.69
C ASP A 68 4.57 -13.97 -9.75
N LYS A 69 5.34 -14.65 -10.60
CA LYS A 69 6.79 -14.51 -10.61
C LYS A 69 7.24 -13.06 -10.87
N GLY A 70 7.84 -12.46 -9.86
CA GLY A 70 8.39 -11.11 -9.96
C GLY A 70 7.34 -9.99 -9.90
N HIS A 71 6.06 -10.31 -9.79
CA HIS A 71 4.99 -9.32 -9.76
C HIS A 71 4.34 -9.25 -8.37
N GLY A 72 4.31 -8.08 -7.78
CA GLY A 72 3.68 -7.84 -6.49
C GLY A 72 2.67 -6.71 -6.54
N GLU A 73 1.70 -6.79 -5.66
CA GLU A 73 0.70 -5.73 -5.50
C GLU A 73 0.90 -5.05 -4.15
N PHE A 74 1.06 -3.72 -4.15
CA PHE A 74 1.03 -2.95 -2.91
C PHE A 74 -0.39 -2.81 -2.40
N LYS A 75 -0.57 -3.04 -1.11
CA LYS A 75 -1.85 -2.89 -0.41
C LYS A 75 -1.63 -2.16 0.90
N SER A 76 -2.68 -1.50 1.37
CA SER A 76 -2.70 -0.90 2.71
C SER A 76 -1.56 0.08 2.99
N ILE A 77 -1.10 0.80 1.96
CA ILE A 77 -0.08 1.84 2.14
C ILE A 77 -0.73 3.02 2.83
N ARG A 78 -0.15 3.44 3.95
CA ARG A 78 -0.65 4.57 4.71
C ARG A 78 0.47 5.28 5.45
N VAL A 79 0.42 6.61 5.43
CA VAL A 79 1.24 7.45 6.30
C VAL A 79 0.43 7.73 7.56
N HIS A 80 1.07 7.64 8.72
CA HIS A 80 0.41 7.99 9.98
C HIS A 80 -0.01 9.46 9.94
N ASP A 81 -1.19 9.77 10.50
CA ASP A 81 -1.79 11.10 10.41
C ASP A 81 -0.85 12.22 10.88
N ASN A 82 -0.02 11.94 11.90
CA ASN A 82 0.94 12.92 12.43
C ASN A 82 2.04 13.28 11.45
N PHE A 83 2.24 12.48 10.40
CA PHE A 83 3.31 12.66 9.42
C PHE A 83 2.79 12.91 8.01
N ARG A 84 1.50 13.08 7.84
CA ARG A 84 0.92 13.37 6.53
C ARG A 84 1.43 14.70 5.99
N LYS A 85 1.48 14.80 4.65
CA LYS A 85 2.01 15.94 3.91
C LYS A 85 3.55 16.00 4.03
N LYS A 86 4.19 17.03 3.52
CA LYS A 86 5.65 17.23 3.57
C LYS A 86 6.46 16.15 2.85
N GLY A 87 5.86 15.46 1.84
CA GLY A 87 6.58 14.45 1.07
C GLY A 87 6.76 13.10 1.77
N ASN A 88 6.11 12.89 2.91
CA ASN A 88 6.31 11.67 3.69
C ASN A 88 5.67 10.44 3.04
N GLY A 89 4.63 10.62 2.22
CA GLY A 89 4.07 9.51 1.45
C GLY A 89 5.09 8.89 0.51
N ALA A 90 5.87 9.73 -0.18
CA ALA A 90 6.93 9.25 -1.07
C ALA A 90 8.00 8.47 -0.28
N LYS A 91 8.32 8.90 0.94
CA LYS A 91 9.27 8.17 1.79
C LYS A 91 8.78 6.78 2.14
N VAL A 92 7.49 6.65 2.46
CA VAL A 92 6.88 5.34 2.73
C VAL A 92 6.94 4.46 1.49
N ILE A 93 6.50 4.96 0.35
CA ILE A 93 6.49 4.20 -0.90
C ILE A 93 7.89 3.77 -1.30
N ASN A 94 8.85 4.68 -1.25
CA ASN A 94 10.23 4.36 -1.62
C ASN A 94 10.87 3.32 -0.69
N HIS A 95 10.57 3.39 0.60
CA HIS A 95 11.04 2.37 1.54
C HIS A 95 10.46 0.99 1.21
N LEU A 96 9.16 0.94 0.90
CA LEU A 96 8.50 -0.31 0.54
C LEU A 96 8.99 -0.86 -0.79
N ILE A 97 9.34 0.00 -1.75
CA ILE A 97 9.96 -0.43 -3.01
C ILE A 97 11.29 -1.14 -2.71
N GLU A 98 12.11 -0.61 -1.81
CA GLU A 98 13.37 -1.25 -1.45
C GLU A 98 13.13 -2.61 -0.79
N GLU A 99 12.11 -2.75 0.05
CA GLU A 99 11.74 -4.05 0.60
C GLU A 99 11.30 -5.03 -0.49
N ALA A 100 10.53 -4.56 -1.47
CA ALA A 100 10.09 -5.39 -2.59
C ALA A 100 11.29 -5.87 -3.44
N LYS A 101 12.28 -5.00 -3.67
CA LYS A 101 13.49 -5.38 -4.41
C LYS A 101 14.23 -6.52 -3.73
N LYS A 102 14.29 -6.52 -2.40
CA LYS A 102 14.94 -7.60 -1.64
C LYS A 102 14.24 -8.95 -1.83
N LEU A 103 13.00 -8.94 -2.28
CA LEU A 103 12.18 -10.12 -2.51
C LEU A 103 12.13 -10.48 -4.01
N ASP A 104 13.03 -9.92 -4.82
CA ASP A 104 13.13 -10.16 -6.26
C ASP A 104 11.88 -9.75 -7.03
N ILE A 105 11.14 -8.78 -6.53
CA ILE A 105 10.03 -8.17 -7.25
C ILE A 105 10.59 -7.20 -8.29
N THR A 106 10.10 -7.31 -9.52
CA THR A 106 10.52 -6.46 -10.65
C THR A 106 9.38 -5.60 -11.19
N LYS A 107 8.15 -5.91 -10.80
CA LYS A 107 6.97 -5.16 -11.21
C LYS A 107 6.03 -5.00 -10.02
N LEU A 108 5.61 -3.77 -9.76
CA LEU A 108 4.65 -3.44 -8.71
C LEU A 108 3.39 -2.90 -9.34
N SER A 109 2.25 -3.30 -8.80
CA SER A 109 0.95 -2.79 -9.24
C SER A 109 0.12 -2.41 -8.02
N ILE A 110 -0.79 -1.47 -8.21
CA ILE A 110 -1.73 -1.06 -7.17
C ILE A 110 -3.12 -0.87 -7.76
N GLU A 111 -4.12 -1.08 -6.93
CA GLU A 111 -5.48 -0.67 -7.19
C GLU A 111 -5.83 0.42 -6.17
N THR A 112 -6.41 1.52 -6.63
CA THR A 112 -6.89 2.59 -5.77
C THR A 112 -8.23 3.10 -6.28
N GLY A 113 -8.97 3.83 -5.44
CA GLY A 113 -10.27 4.35 -5.82
C GLY A 113 -10.21 5.48 -6.84
N ALA A 114 -11.27 5.62 -7.63
CA ALA A 114 -11.43 6.70 -8.59
C ALA A 114 -12.01 7.97 -7.97
N GLY A 115 -12.61 7.87 -6.78
CA GLY A 115 -13.27 9.00 -6.12
C GLY A 115 -12.32 10.06 -5.57
N ASN A 116 -12.89 11.16 -5.13
CA ASN A 116 -12.10 12.31 -4.66
C ASN A 116 -11.30 12.01 -3.39
N PHE A 117 -11.78 11.13 -2.53
CA PHE A 117 -11.05 10.71 -1.33
C PHE A 117 -9.67 10.15 -1.69
N PHE A 118 -9.57 9.43 -2.81
CA PHE A 118 -8.36 8.76 -3.25
C PHE A 118 -7.46 9.61 -4.15
N LYS A 119 -7.87 10.85 -4.45
CA LYS A 119 -7.08 11.72 -5.34
C LYS A 119 -5.66 11.98 -4.83
N PRO A 120 -5.44 12.25 -3.53
CA PRO A 120 -4.08 12.41 -3.03
C PRO A 120 -3.22 11.17 -3.22
N ALA A 121 -3.79 9.98 -3.03
CA ALA A 121 -3.07 8.72 -3.24
C ALA A 121 -2.70 8.54 -4.71
N ARG A 122 -3.63 8.81 -5.64
CA ARG A 122 -3.35 8.72 -7.07
C ARG A 122 -2.22 9.66 -7.48
N LYS A 123 -2.24 10.90 -6.99
CA LYS A 123 -1.17 11.88 -7.27
C LYS A 123 0.16 11.41 -6.73
N LEU A 124 0.16 10.85 -5.52
CA LEU A 124 1.38 10.36 -4.88
C LEU A 124 2.01 9.22 -5.68
N PHE A 125 1.22 8.23 -6.09
CA PHE A 125 1.74 7.11 -6.87
C PHE A 125 2.27 7.57 -8.23
N LYS A 126 1.59 8.49 -8.90
CA LYS A 126 2.08 9.06 -10.16
C LYS A 126 3.39 9.81 -9.96
N LYS A 127 3.52 10.55 -8.85
CA LYS A 127 4.77 11.23 -8.49
C LYS A 127 5.91 10.23 -8.25
N CYS A 128 5.59 9.04 -7.77
CA CYS A 128 6.56 7.96 -7.58
C CYS A 128 6.75 7.13 -8.86
N ASN A 129 6.30 7.64 -10.01
CA ASN A 129 6.48 7.06 -11.35
C ASN A 129 5.66 5.80 -11.61
N PHE A 130 4.58 5.60 -10.89
CA PHE A 130 3.57 4.61 -11.31
C PHE A 130 2.78 5.17 -12.47
N VAL A 131 2.45 4.33 -13.44
CA VAL A 131 1.73 4.72 -14.64
C VAL A 131 0.43 3.93 -14.76
N PRO A 132 -0.60 4.49 -15.42
CA PRO A 132 -1.86 3.77 -15.60
C PRO A 132 -1.68 2.44 -16.32
N CYS A 133 -2.46 1.45 -15.90
CA CYS A 133 -2.51 0.14 -16.54
C CYS A 133 -3.93 -0.41 -16.47
N GLY A 134 -4.17 -1.54 -17.09
CA GLY A 134 -5.44 -2.26 -16.98
C GLY A 134 -5.52 -3.06 -15.67
N PRO A 135 -6.68 -3.68 -15.40
CA PRO A 135 -6.82 -4.55 -14.25
C PRO A 135 -5.80 -5.68 -14.27
N PHE A 136 -5.31 -6.04 -13.09
CA PHE A 136 -4.33 -7.11 -12.93
C PHE A 136 -4.86 -8.13 -11.92
N ALA A 137 -4.19 -9.27 -11.80
CA ALA A 137 -4.60 -10.38 -10.94
C ALA A 137 -6.05 -10.78 -11.26
N HIS A 138 -6.92 -10.84 -10.27
CA HIS A 138 -8.33 -11.19 -10.46
C HIS A 138 -9.25 -9.97 -10.52
N TYR A 139 -8.67 -8.75 -10.55
CA TYR A 139 -9.48 -7.54 -10.68
C TYR A 139 -10.15 -7.48 -12.05
N LYS A 140 -11.32 -6.84 -12.09
CA LYS A 140 -12.08 -6.59 -13.31
C LYS A 140 -12.18 -5.09 -13.55
N GLU A 141 -12.51 -4.71 -14.79
CA GLU A 141 -12.83 -3.31 -15.06
C GLU A 141 -13.92 -2.82 -14.12
N ASP A 142 -13.64 -1.70 -13.45
CA ASP A 142 -14.57 -1.09 -12.50
C ASP A 142 -14.38 0.43 -12.58
N ILE A 143 -15.47 1.14 -12.85
CA ILE A 143 -15.43 2.60 -12.95
C ILE A 143 -14.95 3.25 -11.64
N ASN A 144 -15.07 2.54 -10.54
CA ASN A 144 -14.68 3.02 -9.22
C ASN A 144 -13.23 2.71 -8.85
N SER A 145 -12.49 2.05 -9.74
CA SER A 145 -11.09 1.65 -9.49
C SER A 145 -10.15 2.18 -10.55
N ILE A 146 -8.97 2.57 -10.11
CA ILE A 146 -7.85 2.97 -10.97
C ILE A 146 -6.71 1.99 -10.71
N TYR A 147 -6.07 1.53 -11.78
CA TYR A 147 -4.95 0.59 -11.72
C TYR A 147 -3.68 1.27 -12.20
N LEU A 148 -2.61 1.11 -11.43
CA LEU A 148 -1.31 1.71 -11.74
C LEU A 148 -0.22 0.67 -11.58
N THR A 149 0.86 0.80 -12.34
CA THR A 149 1.97 -0.14 -12.30
C THR A 149 3.30 0.57 -12.45
N LYS A 150 4.35 -0.08 -11.98
CA LYS A 150 5.73 0.42 -12.08
C LYS A 150 6.68 -0.75 -12.20
N LEU A 151 7.60 -0.65 -13.16
CA LEU A 151 8.74 -1.57 -13.22
C LEU A 151 9.82 -1.07 -12.27
N ILE A 152 10.42 -1.97 -11.51
CA ILE A 152 11.48 -1.61 -10.57
C ILE A 152 12.74 -2.42 -10.88
N ASN A 153 13.89 -1.77 -10.72
CA ASN A 153 15.19 -2.39 -10.94
C ASN A 153 15.79 -2.88 -9.63
N ASN A 154 16.47 -4.01 -9.70
CA ASN A 154 17.19 -4.58 -8.56
C ASN A 154 18.69 -4.22 -8.57
N ASP A 155 19.06 -3.24 -9.35
CA ASP A 155 20.46 -2.78 -9.46
C ASP A 155 20.93 -2.04 -8.21
#